data_7ae37ed9a74d999ceffbd69f82648e42
#
_entry.id   7ae37ed9a74d999ceffbd69f82648e42
#
_cell.length_a   1.000
_cell.length_b   1.000
_cell.length_c   1.000
_cell.angle_alpha   90.00
_cell.angle_beta   90.00
_cell.angle_gamma   90.00
#
_symmetry.space_group_name_H-M   'P 1'
#
loop_
_entity.id
_entity.type
_entity.pdbx_description
1 polymer ?
#
loop_
_entity_poly.entity_id
_entity_poly.type
_entity_poly.pdbx_seq_one_letter_code
_entity_poly.pdbx_strand_id
1 'polypeptide(L)'
;MRILLTLTLILFSLPSKANNLECLVEAVYHEARSEGEVPQIAVANVILQRVKDERYPNTVCEVVHEGKYYGDKIIRNRCQFSYYCDGKDEKYKDSKSLLQVLNIASLVLEGVLLEQTMGATHYHAYYVKPHWS
;
A
#
# COMPACT_ATOMS: atom_id res chain seq x y z
N MET A 1 23.06 2.18 -50.90
CA MET A 1 22.01 2.74 -50.04
C MET A 1 21.98 1.89 -48.75
N ARG A 2 22.57 2.41 -47.67
CA ARG A 2 22.65 1.71 -46.35
C ARG A 2 21.45 2.12 -45.55
N ILE A 3 20.54 1.16 -45.29
CA ILE A 3 19.38 1.36 -44.40
C ILE A 3 19.87 1.17 -42.97
N LEU A 4 20.00 2.27 -42.21
CA LEU A 4 20.23 2.26 -40.75
C LEU A 4 18.90 1.93 -40.10
N LEU A 5 18.74 0.71 -39.59
CA LEU A 5 17.64 0.31 -38.72
C LEU A 5 17.92 0.86 -37.33
N THR A 6 17.28 1.96 -36.98
CA THR A 6 17.29 2.47 -35.60
C THR A 6 16.35 1.63 -34.74
N LEU A 7 16.93 0.75 -33.93
CA LEU A 7 16.20 -0.04 -32.93
C LEU A 7 15.81 0.88 -31.78
N THR A 8 14.56 1.34 -31.75
CA THR A 8 14.01 2.14 -30.64
C THR A 8 13.72 1.17 -29.47
N LEU A 9 14.59 1.19 -28.47
CA LEU A 9 14.42 0.45 -27.23
C LEU A 9 13.36 1.16 -26.40
N ILE A 10 12.12 0.66 -26.41
CA ILE A 10 11.04 1.15 -25.52
C ILE A 10 11.31 0.56 -24.14
N LEU A 11 11.90 1.35 -23.26
CA LEU A 11 12.04 1.04 -21.84
C LEU A 11 10.65 1.12 -21.18
N PHE A 12 9.97 -0.01 -21.10
CA PHE A 12 8.84 -0.14 -20.18
C PHE A 12 9.41 -0.10 -18.74
N SER A 13 9.25 1.01 -18.05
CA SER A 13 9.53 1.09 -16.63
C SER A 13 8.45 0.30 -15.88
N LEU A 14 8.72 -0.96 -15.57
CA LEU A 14 7.93 -1.72 -14.62
C LEU A 14 8.02 -1.02 -13.25
N PRO A 15 6.90 -0.87 -12.51
CA PRO A 15 6.95 -0.34 -11.16
C PRO A 15 7.95 -1.17 -10.35
N SER A 16 8.96 -0.51 -9.81
CA SER A 16 10.03 -1.17 -9.09
C SER A 16 9.46 -1.93 -7.90
N LYS A 17 9.86 -3.20 -7.72
CA LYS A 17 9.51 -4.02 -6.54
C LYS A 17 9.90 -3.31 -5.23
N ALA A 18 10.94 -2.50 -5.25
CA ALA A 18 11.38 -1.65 -4.14
C ALA A 18 10.33 -0.60 -3.77
N ASN A 19 9.71 0.08 -4.74
CA ASN A 19 8.66 1.08 -4.48
C ASN A 19 7.42 0.44 -3.85
N ASN A 20 7.01 -0.75 -4.30
CA ASN A 20 5.87 -1.45 -3.72
C ASN A 20 6.12 -1.82 -2.25
N LEU A 21 7.32 -2.29 -1.92
CA LEU A 21 7.69 -2.61 -0.54
C LEU A 21 7.67 -1.36 0.33
N GLU A 22 8.28 -0.27 -0.11
CA GLU A 22 8.31 1.00 0.63
C GLU A 22 6.91 1.52 0.93
N CYS A 23 6.05 1.60 -0.06
CA CYS A 23 4.66 2.04 0.11
C CYS A 23 3.86 1.10 1.03
N LEU A 24 4.07 -0.21 0.93
CA LEU A 24 3.39 -1.18 1.81
C LEU A 24 3.86 -1.05 3.26
N VAL A 25 5.17 -0.90 3.48
CA VAL A 25 5.76 -0.67 4.82
C VAL A 25 5.19 0.60 5.44
N GLU A 26 5.15 1.69 4.69
CA GLU A 26 4.60 2.97 5.14
C GLU A 26 3.16 2.82 5.62
N ALA A 27 2.29 2.22 4.78
CA ALA A 27 0.89 2.03 5.13
C ALA A 27 0.71 1.14 6.36
N VAL A 28 1.35 -0.04 6.41
CA VAL A 28 1.23 -0.97 7.53
C VAL A 28 1.79 -0.36 8.82
N TYR A 29 2.89 0.37 8.73
CA TYR A 29 3.46 1.05 9.90
C TYR A 29 2.50 2.08 10.49
N HIS A 30 1.96 2.98 9.69
CA HIS A 30 1.09 4.03 10.19
C HIS A 30 -0.28 3.51 10.65
N GLU A 31 -0.78 2.45 10.03
CA GLU A 31 -2.09 1.87 10.36
C GLU A 31 -2.05 0.88 11.55
N ALA A 32 -0.97 0.10 11.70
CA ALA A 32 -0.99 -1.06 12.59
C ALA A 32 0.29 -1.31 13.40
N ARG A 33 1.26 -0.36 13.48
CA ARG A 33 2.54 -0.62 14.16
C ARG A 33 2.41 -1.07 15.63
N SER A 34 1.36 -0.65 16.33
CA SER A 34 1.12 -0.99 17.74
C SER A 34 0.15 -2.13 17.98
N GLU A 35 -0.42 -2.69 16.91
CA GLU A 35 -1.50 -3.70 16.99
C GLU A 35 -1.00 -5.15 17.03
N GLY A 36 0.32 -5.38 16.80
CA GLY A 36 0.91 -6.71 16.68
C GLY A 36 0.90 -7.27 15.26
N GLU A 37 1.40 -8.50 15.10
CA GLU A 37 1.66 -9.10 13.77
C GLU A 37 0.38 -9.39 12.97
N VAL A 38 -0.64 -9.97 13.61
CA VAL A 38 -1.86 -10.41 12.91
C VAL A 38 -2.58 -9.23 12.24
N PRO A 39 -2.87 -8.11 12.90
CA PRO A 39 -3.41 -6.92 12.24
C PRO A 39 -2.49 -6.35 11.16
N GLN A 40 -1.17 -6.38 11.34
CA GLN A 40 -0.22 -5.92 10.33
C GLN A 40 -0.29 -6.77 9.06
N ILE A 41 -0.36 -8.09 9.20
CA ILE A 41 -0.56 -9.02 8.08
C ILE A 41 -1.91 -8.75 7.39
N ALA A 42 -2.97 -8.54 8.16
CA ALA A 42 -4.30 -8.25 7.62
C ALA A 42 -4.33 -6.95 6.81
N VAL A 43 -3.75 -5.86 7.32
CA VAL A 43 -3.64 -4.58 6.58
C VAL A 43 -2.88 -4.77 5.27
N ALA A 44 -1.73 -5.45 5.31
CA ALA A 44 -0.94 -5.72 4.11
C ALA A 44 -1.73 -6.52 3.08
N ASN A 45 -2.44 -7.58 3.49
CA ASN A 45 -3.27 -8.39 2.60
C ASN A 45 -4.43 -7.61 1.98
N VAL A 46 -5.12 -6.76 2.77
CA VAL A 46 -6.19 -5.89 2.24
C VAL A 46 -5.66 -4.96 1.14
N ILE A 47 -4.48 -4.38 1.34
CA ILE A 47 -3.85 -3.53 0.31
C ILE A 47 -3.57 -4.35 -0.96
N LEU A 48 -3.00 -5.55 -0.85
CA LEU A 48 -2.73 -6.40 -2.00
C LEU A 48 -4.01 -6.90 -2.69
N GLN A 49 -5.09 -7.13 -1.95
CA GLN A 49 -6.39 -7.45 -2.54
C GLN A 49 -6.97 -6.28 -3.33
N ARG A 50 -6.84 -5.05 -2.83
CA ARG A 50 -7.23 -3.85 -3.59
C ARG A 50 -6.45 -3.74 -4.90
N VAL A 51 -5.15 -3.98 -4.90
CA VAL A 51 -4.34 -3.98 -6.14
C VAL A 51 -4.85 -4.98 -7.19
N LYS A 52 -5.45 -6.09 -6.76
CA LYS A 52 -6.01 -7.12 -7.66
C LYS A 52 -7.45 -6.84 -8.10
N ASP A 53 -8.14 -5.95 -7.41
CA ASP A 53 -9.56 -5.65 -7.61
C ASP A 53 -9.71 -4.46 -8.56
N GLU A 54 -10.46 -4.64 -9.65
CA GLU A 54 -10.66 -3.63 -10.70
C GLU A 54 -11.25 -2.30 -10.22
N ARG A 55 -11.84 -2.26 -9.03
CA ARG A 55 -12.38 -1.03 -8.41
C ARG A 55 -11.31 -0.11 -7.84
N TYR A 56 -10.06 -0.56 -7.73
CA TYR A 56 -8.95 0.16 -7.14
C TYR A 56 -7.79 0.32 -8.11
N PRO A 57 -6.84 1.22 -7.83
CA PRO A 57 -5.59 1.30 -8.58
C PRO A 57 -4.84 -0.04 -8.59
N ASN A 58 -4.00 -0.25 -9.60
CA ASN A 58 -3.33 -1.53 -9.82
C ASN A 58 -1.89 -1.60 -9.29
N THR A 59 -1.44 -0.62 -8.53
CA THR A 59 -0.15 -0.62 -7.84
C THR A 59 -0.32 -0.37 -6.34
N VAL A 60 0.61 -0.88 -5.53
CA VAL A 60 0.58 -0.69 -4.08
C VAL A 60 0.63 0.78 -3.71
N CYS A 61 1.55 1.55 -4.32
CA CYS A 61 1.68 2.97 -4.03
C CYS A 61 0.42 3.77 -4.37
N GLU A 62 -0.20 3.50 -5.51
CA GLU A 62 -1.44 4.19 -5.89
C GLU A 62 -2.61 3.83 -4.96
N VAL A 63 -2.70 2.57 -4.51
CA VAL A 63 -3.72 2.15 -3.52
C VAL A 63 -3.53 2.87 -2.19
N VAL A 64 -2.30 2.91 -1.67
CA VAL A 64 -2.04 3.52 -0.35
C VAL A 64 -2.09 5.05 -0.38
N HIS A 65 -1.82 5.66 -1.53
CA HIS A 65 -1.87 7.11 -1.72
C HIS A 65 -3.21 7.59 -2.33
N GLU A 66 -4.20 6.73 -2.40
CA GLU A 66 -5.52 7.07 -2.93
C GLU A 66 -6.21 8.13 -2.07
N GLY A 67 -6.74 9.17 -2.71
CA GLY A 67 -7.40 10.27 -2.04
C GLY A 67 -8.14 11.19 -2.99
N LYS A 68 -8.72 12.26 -2.45
CA LYS A 68 -9.34 13.31 -3.24
C LYS A 68 -8.36 14.44 -3.51
N TYR A 69 -8.34 14.91 -4.75
CA TYR A 69 -7.46 15.97 -5.22
C TYR A 69 -8.27 17.16 -5.71
N TYR A 70 -7.67 18.34 -5.58
CA TYR A 70 -8.08 19.57 -6.27
C TYR A 70 -6.91 20.01 -7.15
N GLY A 71 -7.03 19.81 -8.47
CA GLY A 71 -5.89 19.86 -9.37
C GLY A 71 -4.82 18.84 -8.96
N ASP A 72 -3.58 19.27 -8.79
CA ASP A 72 -2.46 18.42 -8.36
C ASP A 72 -2.29 18.34 -6.84
N LYS A 73 -3.16 19.00 -6.07
CA LYS A 73 -3.07 19.07 -4.61
C LYS A 73 -4.04 18.08 -3.95
N ILE A 74 -3.49 17.21 -3.10
CA ILE A 74 -4.31 16.33 -2.29
C ILE A 74 -5.10 17.12 -1.24
N ILE A 75 -6.37 16.78 -1.06
CA ILE A 75 -7.23 17.43 -0.06
C ILE A 75 -6.98 16.78 1.29
N ARG A 76 -6.61 17.61 2.27
CA ARG A 76 -6.32 17.18 3.64
C ARG A 76 -7.50 16.38 4.24
N ASN A 77 -7.17 15.28 4.91
CA ASN A 77 -8.12 14.36 5.56
C ASN A 77 -9.14 13.71 4.60
N ARG A 78 -8.80 13.59 3.32
CA ARG A 78 -9.65 12.97 2.29
C ARG A 78 -8.95 11.79 1.59
N CYS A 79 -8.07 11.09 2.32
CA CYS A 79 -7.36 9.91 1.83
C CYS A 79 -7.97 8.62 2.37
N GLN A 80 -7.81 7.52 1.63
CA GLN A 80 -8.19 6.18 2.05
C GLN A 80 -7.40 5.76 3.29
N PHE A 81 -6.10 6.03 3.28
CA PHE A 81 -5.21 5.89 4.43
C PHE A 81 -4.98 7.27 5.01
N SER A 82 -5.52 7.52 6.20
CA SER A 82 -5.59 8.87 6.79
C SER A 82 -4.23 9.51 6.99
N TYR A 83 -3.19 8.72 7.33
CA TYR A 83 -1.84 9.21 7.57
C TYR A 83 -1.28 9.98 6.37
N TYR A 84 -1.61 9.55 5.13
CA TYR A 84 -1.04 10.12 3.91
C TYR A 84 -1.39 11.59 3.67
N CYS A 85 -2.51 12.08 4.20
CA CYS A 85 -2.91 13.47 4.03
C CYS A 85 -3.50 14.11 5.29
N ASP A 86 -3.11 13.66 6.48
CA ASP A 86 -3.51 14.29 7.75
C ASP A 86 -2.70 15.55 8.09
N GLY A 87 -1.66 15.82 7.30
CA GLY A 87 -0.76 16.97 7.46
C GLY A 87 0.29 16.80 8.55
N LYS A 88 0.49 15.58 9.04
CA LYS A 88 1.57 15.22 9.95
C LYS A 88 2.76 14.69 9.18
N ASP A 89 3.89 14.60 9.89
CA ASP A 89 5.12 14.01 9.37
C ASP A 89 5.03 12.47 9.40
N GLU A 90 5.24 11.82 8.25
CA GLU A 90 5.21 10.36 8.08
C GLU A 90 6.51 9.66 8.55
N LYS A 91 7.31 10.30 9.40
CA LYS A 91 8.54 9.70 9.92
C LYS A 91 8.28 8.46 10.77
N TYR A 92 9.13 7.47 10.60
CA TYR A 92 9.18 6.29 11.44
C TYR A 92 9.83 6.62 12.79
N LYS A 93 9.03 6.67 13.85
CA LYS A 93 9.49 7.05 15.21
C LYS A 93 9.93 5.85 16.05
N ASP A 94 9.55 4.64 15.67
CA ASP A 94 9.84 3.39 16.36
C ASP A 94 10.56 2.42 15.42
N SER A 95 11.87 2.31 15.60
CA SER A 95 12.73 1.44 14.78
C SER A 95 12.42 -0.05 14.96
N LYS A 96 12.00 -0.49 16.16
CA LYS A 96 11.64 -1.88 16.42
C LYS A 96 10.38 -2.26 15.65
N SER A 97 9.35 -1.44 15.75
CA SER A 97 8.11 -1.65 14.98
C SER A 97 8.36 -1.55 13.47
N LEU A 98 9.25 -0.66 13.03
CA LEU A 98 9.61 -0.57 11.62
C LEU A 98 10.25 -1.85 11.09
N LEU A 99 11.19 -2.45 11.84
CA LEU A 99 11.83 -3.71 11.45
C LEU A 99 10.82 -4.86 11.37
N GLN A 100 9.88 -4.93 12.32
CA GLN A 100 8.81 -5.92 12.30
C GLN A 100 7.91 -5.75 11.09
N VAL A 101 7.45 -4.53 10.82
CA VAL A 101 6.60 -4.21 9.67
C VAL A 101 7.32 -4.49 8.36
N LEU A 102 8.61 -4.14 8.25
CA LEU A 102 9.42 -4.42 7.05
C LEU A 102 9.48 -5.92 6.75
N ASN A 103 9.71 -6.74 7.78
CA ASN A 103 9.73 -8.19 7.65
C ASN A 103 8.36 -8.73 7.18
N ILE A 104 7.27 -8.30 7.81
CA ILE A 104 5.91 -8.71 7.45
C ILE A 104 5.56 -8.30 6.02
N ALA A 105 5.79 -7.04 5.66
CA ALA A 105 5.49 -6.53 4.33
C ALA A 105 6.27 -7.29 3.24
N SER A 106 7.55 -7.59 3.49
CA SER A 106 8.37 -8.39 2.57
C SER A 106 7.79 -9.78 2.37
N LEU A 107 7.44 -10.49 3.45
CA LEU A 107 6.88 -11.85 3.39
C LEU A 107 5.51 -11.88 2.72
N VAL A 108 4.67 -10.87 2.95
CA VAL A 108 3.36 -10.76 2.30
C VAL A 108 3.52 -10.51 0.79
N LEU A 109 4.42 -9.62 0.38
CA LEU A 109 4.70 -9.35 -1.04
C LEU A 109 5.28 -10.56 -1.77
N GLU A 110 6.07 -11.39 -1.08
CA GLU A 110 6.65 -12.62 -1.61
C GLU A 110 5.66 -13.79 -1.61
N GLY A 111 4.45 -13.62 -1.04
CA GLY A 111 3.44 -14.67 -0.92
C GLY A 111 3.79 -15.77 0.08
N VAL A 112 4.74 -15.53 0.98
CA VAL A 112 5.14 -16.48 2.03
C VAL A 112 4.14 -16.51 3.17
N LEU A 113 3.60 -15.34 3.56
CA LEU A 113 2.49 -15.26 4.50
C LEU A 113 1.18 -15.45 3.76
N LEU A 114 0.41 -16.46 4.19
CA LEU A 114 -0.87 -16.78 3.59
C LEU A 114 -1.87 -15.63 3.80
N GLU A 115 -2.67 -15.41 2.78
CA GLU A 115 -3.80 -14.50 2.83
C GLU A 115 -4.83 -15.02 3.85
N GLN A 116 -5.10 -14.24 4.91
CA GLN A 116 -5.99 -14.63 6.01
C GLN A 116 -7.30 -13.84 6.02
N THR A 117 -7.43 -12.88 5.13
CA THR A 117 -8.58 -11.96 5.09
C THR A 117 -9.71 -12.45 4.18
N MET A 118 -9.57 -13.64 3.57
CA MET A 118 -10.53 -14.23 2.64
C MET A 118 -10.93 -13.28 1.50
N GLY A 119 -9.96 -12.56 0.96
CA GLY A 119 -10.18 -11.60 -0.12
C GLY A 119 -10.81 -10.27 0.30
N ALA A 120 -10.80 -9.94 1.59
CA ALA A 120 -11.36 -8.68 2.08
C ALA A 120 -10.62 -7.46 1.52
N THR A 121 -11.37 -6.46 1.12
CA THR A 121 -10.88 -5.14 0.66
C THR A 121 -11.14 -4.04 1.70
N HIS A 122 -11.80 -4.38 2.81
CA HIS A 122 -12.13 -3.47 3.91
C HIS A 122 -11.84 -4.13 5.25
N TYR A 123 -11.55 -3.33 6.25
CA TYR A 123 -11.43 -3.74 7.64
C TYR A 123 -11.97 -2.66 8.56
N HIS A 124 -12.35 -3.04 9.76
CA HIS A 124 -12.78 -2.12 10.80
C HIS A 124 -12.48 -2.69 12.18
N ALA A 125 -12.43 -1.81 13.20
CA ALA A 125 -12.31 -2.25 14.58
C ALA A 125 -13.58 -3.02 15.01
N TYR A 126 -13.43 -4.04 15.86
CA TYR A 126 -14.52 -4.95 16.26
C TYR A 126 -15.72 -4.25 16.91
N TYR A 127 -15.52 -3.08 17.49
CA TYR A 127 -16.55 -2.27 18.14
C TYR A 127 -17.25 -1.28 17.18
N VAL A 128 -16.83 -1.22 15.93
CA VAL A 128 -17.43 -0.38 14.88
C VAL A 128 -18.34 -1.22 14.01
N LYS A 129 -19.55 -0.72 13.72
CA LYS A 129 -20.47 -1.35 12.75
C LYS A 129 -20.65 -0.41 11.57
N PRO A 130 -19.82 -0.54 10.53
CA PRO A 130 -19.98 0.26 9.34
C PRO A 130 -21.21 -0.20 8.53
N HIS A 131 -21.76 0.70 7.72
CA HIS A 131 -22.96 0.42 6.92
C HIS A 131 -22.79 -0.69 5.87
N TRP A 132 -21.55 -1.10 5.60
CA TRP A 132 -21.19 -2.14 4.64
C TRP A 132 -20.87 -3.51 5.30
N SER A 133 -20.95 -3.63 6.60
CA SER A 133 -20.65 -4.88 7.36
C SER A 133 -21.93 -5.67 7.69
#